data_733bfee5f6ab4d5c23cf1cc599355d6d
#
_entry.id   733bfee5f6ab4d5c23cf1cc599355d6d
#
_cell.length_a   1.000
_cell.length_b   1.000
_cell.length_c   1.000
_cell.angle_alpha   90.00
_cell.angle_beta   90.00
_cell.angle_gamma   90.00
#
_symmetry.space_group_name_H-M   'P 1'
#
loop_
_entity.id
_entity.type
_entity.pdbx_description
1 polymer ?
#
loop_
_entity_poly.entity_id
_entity_poly.type
_entity_poly.pdbx_seq_one_letter_code
_entity_poly.pdbx_strand_id
1 'polypeptide(L)'
;MKDARYHAFQILKKYYRSNNRLKAVRDQYYKNNKLHHQDISRSLVLTNEVVRWQGRLDYWINLFLDKPIHKLHPSIHIILRIGFFEALMDEFVPQHAAVHSWVEFTKKELGKKFSGLVNALLRKTNNIDPNQKDKKQSLSAWYSYPAWIIDKWIHQFGEEKTIELCEYLNMPSHIDLRLNCVTESKNTILSRLDKLDVETIQSPESDYFIRVDSGLRNAVKSELFTKGLIHVQD
;
A
#
# COMPACT_ATOMS: atom_id res chain seq x y z
N MET A 1 16.89 16.90 -5.57
CA MET A 1 15.47 17.16 -5.27
C MET A 1 15.00 16.06 -4.34
N LYS A 2 14.16 16.34 -3.37
CA LYS A 2 13.55 15.35 -2.48
C LYS A 2 12.37 14.77 -3.25
N ASP A 3 12.41 13.49 -3.58
CA ASP A 3 11.40 12.76 -4.34
C ASP A 3 10.42 12.00 -3.42
N ALA A 4 9.47 11.30 -4.01
CA ALA A 4 8.47 10.51 -3.28
C ALA A 4 9.08 9.47 -2.32
N ARG A 5 10.23 8.86 -2.68
CA ARG A 5 10.96 7.90 -1.84
C ARG A 5 11.49 8.55 -0.56
N TYR A 6 12.05 9.77 -0.70
CA TYR A 6 12.48 10.55 0.47
C TYR A 6 11.30 10.84 1.40
N HIS A 7 10.17 11.25 0.84
CA HIS A 7 8.98 11.56 1.63
C HIS A 7 8.39 10.32 2.31
N ALA A 8 8.30 9.19 1.61
CA ALA A 8 7.88 7.91 2.18
C ALA A 8 8.79 7.48 3.35
N PHE A 9 10.12 7.56 3.16
CA PHE A 9 11.09 7.27 4.21
C PHE A 9 10.89 8.15 5.45
N GLN A 10 10.72 9.46 5.27
CA GLN A 10 10.53 10.39 6.39
C GLN A 10 9.20 10.16 7.12
N ILE A 11 8.12 9.85 6.40
CA ILE A 11 6.81 9.52 6.97
C ILE A 11 6.92 8.23 7.81
N LEU A 12 7.48 7.16 7.26
CA LEU A 12 7.65 5.89 7.97
C LEU A 12 8.60 6.05 9.18
N LYS A 13 9.66 6.85 9.06
CA LYS A 13 10.55 7.14 10.19
C LYS A 13 9.84 7.83 11.34
N LYS A 14 8.89 8.74 11.06
CA LYS A 14 8.04 9.37 12.07
C LYS A 14 7.00 8.37 12.61
N TYR A 15 6.37 7.61 11.74
CA TYR A 15 5.35 6.62 12.10
C TYR A 15 5.89 5.58 13.10
N TYR A 16 7.03 4.94 12.79
CA TYR A 16 7.62 3.92 13.67
C TYR A 16 8.19 4.46 15.00
N ARG A 17 8.26 5.78 15.16
CA ARG A 17 8.64 6.46 16.41
C ARG A 17 7.45 7.01 17.19
N SER A 18 6.26 6.91 16.65
CA SER A 18 5.04 7.45 17.25
C SER A 18 4.02 6.34 17.53
N ASN A 19 3.09 6.61 18.43
CA ASN A 19 1.93 5.75 18.67
C ASN A 19 0.71 6.18 17.82
N ASN A 20 0.91 7.05 16.84
CA ASN A 20 -0.16 7.58 16.00
C ASN A 20 -0.48 6.65 14.83
N ARG A 21 -1.71 6.73 14.31
CA ARG A 21 -2.08 6.03 13.07
C ARG A 21 -1.30 6.60 11.89
N LEU A 22 -0.92 5.74 10.93
CA LEU A 22 -0.16 6.14 9.74
C LEU A 22 -0.80 7.32 9.00
N LYS A 23 -2.14 7.30 8.83
CA LYS A 23 -2.89 8.40 8.20
C LYS A 23 -2.62 9.74 8.91
N ALA A 24 -2.71 9.79 10.23
CA ALA A 24 -2.49 11.03 10.98
C ALA A 24 -1.06 11.57 10.82
N VAL A 25 -0.05 10.68 10.89
CA VAL A 25 1.37 11.04 10.68
C VAL A 25 1.59 11.59 9.28
N ARG A 26 1.00 10.97 8.28
CA ARG A 26 1.10 11.33 6.88
C ARG A 26 0.41 12.67 6.59
N ASP A 27 -0.83 12.84 7.04
CA ASP A 27 -1.60 14.06 6.82
C ASP A 27 -0.89 15.27 7.45
N GLN A 28 -0.35 15.11 8.67
CA GLN A 28 0.47 16.14 9.30
C GLN A 28 1.77 16.42 8.52
N TYR A 29 2.41 15.36 7.97
CA TYR A 29 3.61 15.53 7.17
C TYR A 29 3.31 16.32 5.90
N TYR A 30 2.24 16.00 5.17
CA TYR A 30 1.85 16.69 3.94
C TYR A 30 1.44 18.15 4.21
N LYS A 31 0.74 18.41 5.32
CA LYS A 31 0.39 19.78 5.72
C LYS A 31 1.61 20.66 5.96
N ASN A 32 2.68 20.08 6.50
CA ASN A 32 3.90 20.81 6.87
C ASN A 32 4.94 20.88 5.75
N ASN A 33 4.70 20.26 4.59
CA ASN A 33 5.62 20.23 3.48
C ASN A 33 4.86 20.51 2.17
N LYS A 34 5.37 21.47 1.39
CA LYS A 34 4.84 21.74 0.05
C LYS A 34 5.39 20.68 -0.90
N LEU A 35 4.54 19.75 -1.32
CA LEU A 35 4.89 18.63 -2.20
C LEU A 35 4.13 18.72 -3.51
N HIS A 36 4.74 18.23 -4.57
CA HIS A 36 4.03 17.99 -5.83
C HIS A 36 3.01 16.86 -5.68
N HIS A 37 1.92 16.94 -6.41
CA HIS A 37 0.84 15.93 -6.33
C HIS A 37 1.35 14.51 -6.61
N GLN A 38 2.26 14.35 -7.57
CA GLN A 38 2.86 13.06 -7.91
C GLN A 38 3.65 12.46 -6.73
N ASP A 39 4.41 13.30 -6.00
CA ASP A 39 5.16 12.86 -4.82
C ASP A 39 4.23 12.46 -3.68
N ILE A 40 3.12 13.20 -3.49
CA ILE A 40 2.08 12.83 -2.52
C ILE A 40 1.51 11.47 -2.87
N SER A 41 1.02 11.29 -4.10
CA SER A 41 0.38 10.04 -4.55
C SER A 41 1.35 8.85 -4.43
N ARG A 42 2.58 8.99 -4.90
CA ARG A 42 3.56 7.91 -4.84
C ARG A 42 4.01 7.60 -3.40
N SER A 43 4.28 8.61 -2.58
CA SER A 43 4.66 8.39 -1.17
C SER A 43 3.52 7.79 -0.35
N LEU A 44 2.25 8.08 -0.70
CA LEU A 44 1.07 7.46 -0.12
C LEU A 44 1.04 5.96 -0.39
N VAL A 45 1.24 5.54 -1.65
CA VAL A 45 1.32 4.12 -2.03
C VAL A 45 2.45 3.44 -1.24
N LEU A 46 3.68 3.98 -1.32
CA LEU A 46 4.84 3.38 -0.64
C LEU A 46 4.63 3.20 0.87
N THR A 47 4.04 4.20 1.53
CA THR A 47 3.82 4.12 2.99
C THR A 47 2.72 3.14 3.37
N ASN A 48 1.62 3.09 2.61
CA ASN A 48 0.52 2.17 2.87
C ASN A 48 0.94 0.73 2.65
N GLU A 49 1.54 0.46 1.50
CA GLU A 49 1.90 -0.91 1.12
C GLU A 49 3.02 -1.48 1.98
N VAL A 50 4.01 -0.68 2.34
CA VAL A 50 5.07 -1.14 3.28
C VAL A 50 4.50 -1.50 4.65
N VAL A 51 3.54 -0.74 5.17
CA VAL A 51 2.91 -1.06 6.46
C VAL A 51 1.96 -2.25 6.31
N ARG A 52 1.21 -2.34 5.22
CA ARG A 52 0.33 -3.49 4.92
C ARG A 52 1.11 -4.79 4.85
N TRP A 53 2.20 -4.82 4.10
CA TRP A 53 2.98 -6.02 3.83
C TRP A 53 4.19 -6.21 4.76
N GLN A 54 4.22 -5.48 5.87
CA GLN A 54 5.37 -5.47 6.79
C GLN A 54 5.83 -6.86 7.22
N GLY A 55 4.92 -7.77 7.55
CA GLY A 55 5.24 -9.12 7.97
C GLY A 55 5.94 -9.94 6.88
N ARG A 56 5.43 -9.85 5.63
CA ARG A 56 6.02 -10.52 4.47
C ARG A 56 7.38 -9.93 4.12
N LEU A 57 7.50 -8.62 4.11
CA LEU A 57 8.75 -7.93 3.83
C LEU A 57 9.83 -8.28 4.87
N ASP A 58 9.49 -8.26 6.15
CA ASP A 58 10.43 -8.63 7.22
C ASP A 58 10.85 -10.10 7.13
N TYR A 59 9.95 -11.00 6.76
CA TYR A 59 10.30 -12.40 6.52
C TYR A 59 11.34 -12.52 5.40
N TRP A 60 11.08 -11.93 4.24
CA TRP A 60 12.00 -11.99 3.10
C TRP A 60 13.37 -11.39 3.41
N ILE A 61 13.41 -10.25 4.11
CA ILE A 61 14.67 -9.61 4.51
C ILE A 61 15.43 -10.51 5.48
N ASN A 62 14.73 -11.13 6.43
CA ASN A 62 15.34 -12.02 7.43
C ASN A 62 15.95 -13.29 6.83
N LEU A 63 15.50 -13.74 5.64
CA LEU A 63 16.12 -14.89 4.94
C LEU A 63 17.61 -14.68 4.64
N PHE A 64 18.05 -13.42 4.57
CA PHE A 64 19.41 -13.05 4.16
C PHE A 64 20.21 -12.36 5.27
N LEU A 65 19.69 -12.37 6.49
CA LEU A 65 20.34 -11.75 7.64
C LEU A 65 20.76 -12.80 8.66
N ASP A 66 22.00 -12.68 9.17
CA ASP A 66 22.50 -13.50 10.29
C ASP A 66 21.80 -13.13 11.62
N LYS A 67 21.30 -11.91 11.71
CA LYS A 67 20.59 -11.39 12.89
C LYS A 67 19.24 -10.82 12.45
N PRO A 68 18.20 -10.97 13.30
CA PRO A 68 16.86 -10.46 12.95
C PRO A 68 16.87 -8.98 12.57
N ILE A 69 16.02 -8.60 11.62
CA ILE A 69 15.93 -7.26 11.04
C ILE A 69 15.76 -6.15 12.10
N HIS A 70 15.10 -6.43 13.23
CA HIS A 70 14.91 -5.45 14.31
C HIS A 70 16.23 -5.08 15.04
N LYS A 71 17.31 -5.82 14.80
CA LYS A 71 18.65 -5.49 15.30
C LYS A 71 19.41 -4.52 14.38
N LEU A 72 18.89 -4.27 13.17
CA LEU A 72 19.48 -3.29 12.27
C LEU A 72 19.17 -1.86 12.74
N HIS A 73 19.97 -0.91 12.26
CA HIS A 73 19.67 0.51 12.46
C HIS A 73 18.25 0.83 11.91
N PRO A 74 17.39 1.54 12.67
CA PRO A 74 15.99 1.76 12.29
C PRO A 74 15.79 2.33 10.88
N SER A 75 16.68 3.24 10.44
CA SER A 75 16.62 3.81 9.09
C SER A 75 16.94 2.76 8.01
N ILE A 76 17.86 1.82 8.27
CA ILE A 76 18.17 0.73 7.34
C ILE A 76 16.98 -0.23 7.25
N HIS A 77 16.37 -0.56 8.35
CA HIS A 77 15.16 -1.38 8.40
C HIS A 77 14.05 -0.79 7.50
N ILE A 78 13.78 0.51 7.61
CA ILE A 78 12.77 1.20 6.79
C ILE A 78 13.18 1.16 5.30
N ILE A 79 14.43 1.48 4.98
CA ILE A 79 14.94 1.48 3.60
C ILE A 79 14.80 0.09 2.97
N LEU A 80 15.15 -0.96 3.71
CA LEU A 80 15.02 -2.33 3.21
C LEU A 80 13.56 -2.71 2.95
N ARG A 81 12.65 -2.38 3.86
CA ARG A 81 11.21 -2.63 3.64
C ARG A 81 10.71 -1.97 2.38
N ILE A 82 10.99 -0.66 2.17
CA ILE A 82 10.54 0.04 0.97
C ILE A 82 11.24 -0.53 -0.28
N GLY A 83 12.54 -0.79 -0.20
CA GLY A 83 13.33 -1.34 -1.30
C GLY A 83 12.87 -2.74 -1.72
N PHE A 84 12.57 -3.64 -0.77
CA PHE A 84 12.00 -4.97 -1.06
C PHE A 84 10.60 -4.87 -1.64
N PHE A 85 9.76 -3.96 -1.12
CA PHE A 85 8.44 -3.71 -1.70
C PHE A 85 8.56 -3.27 -3.17
N GLU A 86 9.34 -2.22 -3.47
CA GLU A 86 9.50 -1.74 -4.86
C GLU A 86 10.15 -2.78 -5.78
N ALA A 87 11.04 -3.62 -5.25
CA ALA A 87 11.73 -4.62 -6.06
C ALA A 87 10.89 -5.87 -6.36
N LEU A 88 9.94 -6.23 -5.49
CA LEU A 88 9.22 -7.51 -5.55
C LEU A 88 7.72 -7.38 -5.80
N MET A 89 7.11 -6.28 -5.41
CA MET A 89 5.64 -6.13 -5.39
C MET A 89 5.14 -4.92 -6.18
N ASP A 90 6.02 -4.04 -6.62
CA ASP A 90 5.65 -2.83 -7.32
C ASP A 90 5.84 -2.99 -8.83
N GLU A 91 4.75 -3.19 -9.53
CA GLU A 91 4.75 -3.41 -10.99
C GLU A 91 5.20 -2.18 -11.80
N PHE A 92 5.19 -0.99 -11.20
CA PHE A 92 5.57 0.26 -11.87
C PHE A 92 7.07 0.53 -11.87
N VAL A 93 7.85 -0.23 -11.08
CA VAL A 93 9.29 0.00 -10.94
C VAL A 93 10.06 -1.26 -11.28
N PRO A 94 10.89 -1.24 -12.35
CA PRO A 94 11.77 -2.36 -12.63
C PRO A 94 12.68 -2.65 -11.43
N GLN A 95 12.84 -3.93 -11.08
CA GLN A 95 13.59 -4.39 -9.90
C GLN A 95 15.00 -3.78 -9.82
N HIS A 96 15.74 -3.76 -10.94
CA HIS A 96 17.08 -3.19 -10.99
C HIS A 96 17.09 -1.68 -10.70
N ALA A 97 16.05 -0.96 -11.13
CA ALA A 97 15.91 0.48 -10.89
C ALA A 97 15.59 0.76 -9.41
N ALA A 98 14.76 -0.07 -8.78
CA ALA A 98 14.50 -0.01 -7.33
C ALA A 98 15.80 -0.19 -6.54
N VAL A 99 16.57 -1.26 -6.83
CA VAL A 99 17.85 -1.54 -6.17
C VAL A 99 18.81 -0.36 -6.29
N HIS A 100 19.04 0.13 -7.52
CA HIS A 100 19.94 1.26 -7.75
C HIS A 100 19.50 2.51 -6.97
N SER A 101 18.22 2.86 -7.04
CA SER A 101 17.69 4.06 -6.39
C SER A 101 17.84 4.01 -4.86
N TRP A 102 17.57 2.86 -4.23
CA TRP A 102 17.69 2.73 -2.78
C TRP A 102 19.14 2.65 -2.29
N VAL A 103 20.04 2.13 -3.09
CA VAL A 103 21.49 2.18 -2.79
C VAL A 103 22.01 3.62 -2.80
N GLU A 104 21.69 4.39 -3.84
CA GLU A 104 22.07 5.79 -3.92
C GLU A 104 21.37 6.65 -2.84
N PHE A 105 20.10 6.38 -2.56
CA PHE A 105 19.39 7.01 -1.44
C PHE A 105 20.11 6.76 -0.11
N THR A 106 20.48 5.50 0.16
CA THR A 106 21.18 5.13 1.40
C THR A 106 22.52 5.83 1.51
N LYS A 107 23.27 5.86 0.41
CA LYS A 107 24.58 6.53 0.37
C LYS A 107 24.47 8.02 0.69
N LYS A 108 23.44 8.68 0.18
CA LYS A 108 23.16 10.09 0.41
C LYS A 108 22.68 10.40 1.83
N GLU A 109 21.74 9.61 2.35
CA GLU A 109 21.05 9.89 3.63
C GLU A 109 21.78 9.32 4.85
N LEU A 110 22.50 8.20 4.71
CA LEU A 110 23.11 7.47 5.82
C LEU A 110 24.64 7.28 5.64
N GLY A 111 25.16 7.56 4.46
CA GLY A 111 26.58 7.43 4.15
C GLY A 111 26.97 6.11 3.47
N LYS A 112 28.14 6.11 2.85
CA LYS A 112 28.67 5.00 2.03
C LYS A 112 28.77 3.67 2.79
N LYS A 113 29.06 3.73 4.09
CA LYS A 113 29.19 2.52 4.95
C LYS A 113 27.94 1.63 4.89
N PHE A 114 26.75 2.22 4.87
CA PHE A 114 25.50 1.46 4.88
C PHE A 114 25.01 1.06 3.49
N SER A 115 25.43 1.76 2.44
CA SER A 115 24.98 1.45 1.07
C SER A 115 25.45 0.10 0.58
N GLY A 116 26.61 -0.41 1.05
CA GLY A 116 27.10 -1.75 0.74
C GLY A 116 26.18 -2.85 1.27
N LEU A 117 25.73 -2.74 2.53
CA LEU A 117 24.79 -3.68 3.13
C LEU A 117 23.43 -3.66 2.39
N VAL A 118 22.90 -2.46 2.14
CA VAL A 118 21.62 -2.30 1.42
C VAL A 118 21.71 -2.89 0.01
N ASN A 119 22.81 -2.65 -0.72
CA ASN A 119 23.01 -3.23 -2.05
C ASN A 119 23.08 -4.77 -1.99
N ALA A 120 23.85 -5.33 -1.06
CA ALA A 120 23.98 -6.77 -0.90
C ALA A 120 22.62 -7.45 -0.63
N LEU A 121 21.78 -6.85 0.24
CA LEU A 121 20.47 -7.39 0.58
C LEU A 121 19.46 -7.19 -0.54
N LEU A 122 19.37 -6.00 -1.14
CA LEU A 122 18.41 -5.74 -2.22
C LEU A 122 18.69 -6.59 -3.47
N ARG A 123 19.95 -6.92 -3.77
CA ARG A 123 20.27 -7.84 -4.86
C ARG A 123 19.78 -9.27 -4.62
N LYS A 124 19.55 -9.67 -3.37
CA LYS A 124 18.99 -10.99 -3.03
C LYS A 124 17.52 -11.13 -3.41
N THR A 125 16.81 -10.02 -3.72
CA THR A 125 15.45 -10.08 -4.23
C THR A 125 15.33 -10.89 -5.51
N ASN A 126 16.39 -11.02 -6.32
CA ASN A 126 16.42 -11.90 -7.50
C ASN A 126 16.18 -13.39 -7.18
N ASN A 127 16.37 -13.80 -5.92
CA ASN A 127 16.20 -15.18 -5.48
C ASN A 127 14.84 -15.43 -4.81
N ILE A 128 13.92 -14.46 -4.86
CA ILE A 128 12.58 -14.54 -4.26
C ILE A 128 11.55 -14.55 -5.37
N ASP A 129 10.65 -15.53 -5.33
CA ASP A 129 9.40 -15.47 -6.08
C ASP A 129 8.33 -14.83 -5.17
N PRO A 130 7.86 -13.61 -5.48
CA PRO A 130 6.89 -12.91 -4.64
C PRO A 130 5.50 -13.57 -4.64
N ASN A 131 5.21 -14.45 -5.61
CA ASN A 131 3.92 -15.12 -5.75
C ASN A 131 3.90 -16.50 -5.05
N GLN A 132 5.04 -16.99 -4.59
CA GLN A 132 5.14 -18.29 -3.96
C GLN A 132 5.47 -18.17 -2.47
N LYS A 133 4.57 -18.71 -1.63
CA LYS A 133 4.82 -18.80 -0.19
C LYS A 133 5.90 -19.86 0.09
N ASP A 134 6.96 -19.46 0.81
CA ASP A 134 7.96 -20.41 1.32
C ASP A 134 7.31 -21.39 2.31
N LYS A 135 7.73 -22.67 2.25
CA LYS A 135 7.20 -23.73 3.14
C LYS A 135 7.40 -23.42 4.63
N LYS A 136 8.46 -22.68 4.96
CA LYS A 136 8.77 -22.27 6.35
C LYS A 136 8.09 -20.98 6.76
N GLN A 137 7.46 -20.27 5.83
CA GLN A 137 6.78 -19.02 6.11
C GLN A 137 5.42 -19.28 6.73
N SER A 138 5.16 -18.70 7.90
CA SER A 138 3.84 -18.76 8.54
C SER A 138 2.78 -17.98 7.76
N LEU A 139 1.50 -18.29 7.95
CA LEU A 139 0.40 -17.51 7.40
C LEU A 139 0.45 -16.05 7.87
N SER A 140 0.80 -15.83 9.14
CA SER A 140 0.99 -14.49 9.72
C SER A 140 2.02 -13.67 8.94
N ALA A 141 3.18 -14.25 8.62
CA ALA A 141 4.20 -13.57 7.83
C ALA A 141 3.81 -13.40 6.37
N TRP A 142 3.15 -14.40 5.77
CA TRP A 142 2.74 -14.36 4.36
C TRP A 142 1.67 -13.29 4.10
N TYR A 143 0.61 -13.28 4.91
CA TYR A 143 -0.50 -12.34 4.77
C TYR A 143 -0.32 -11.03 5.55
N SER A 144 0.76 -10.95 6.36
CA SER A 144 1.10 -9.77 7.19
C SER A 144 0.06 -9.41 8.25
N TYR A 145 -0.66 -10.41 8.77
CA TYR A 145 -1.54 -10.26 9.93
C TYR A 145 -0.82 -10.70 11.21
N PRO A 146 -1.13 -10.08 12.37
CA PRO A 146 -0.63 -10.55 13.66
C PRO A 146 -0.97 -12.02 13.91
N ALA A 147 -0.01 -12.79 14.46
CA ALA A 147 -0.20 -14.23 14.69
C ALA A 147 -1.48 -14.55 15.49
N TRP A 148 -1.76 -13.75 16.54
CA TRP A 148 -2.96 -13.95 17.36
C TRP A 148 -4.29 -13.78 16.59
N ILE A 149 -4.31 -12.96 15.54
CA ILE A 149 -5.48 -12.82 14.65
C ILE A 149 -5.62 -14.08 13.80
N ILE A 150 -4.53 -14.53 13.18
CA ILE A 150 -4.52 -15.77 12.37
C ILE A 150 -4.96 -16.96 13.22
N ASP A 151 -4.40 -17.13 14.41
CA ASP A 151 -4.76 -18.23 15.33
C ASP A 151 -6.26 -18.18 15.71
N LYS A 152 -6.78 -16.98 16.00
CA LYS A 152 -8.20 -16.79 16.29
C LYS A 152 -9.09 -17.15 15.10
N TRP A 153 -8.72 -16.73 13.89
CA TRP A 153 -9.50 -17.06 12.68
C TRP A 153 -9.43 -18.54 12.34
N ILE A 154 -8.26 -19.18 12.47
CA ILE A 154 -8.13 -20.63 12.28
C ILE A 154 -9.04 -21.39 13.28
N HIS A 155 -9.04 -20.99 14.55
CA HIS A 155 -9.91 -21.60 15.55
C HIS A 155 -11.41 -21.43 15.22
N GLN A 156 -11.80 -20.27 14.67
CA GLN A 156 -13.20 -19.94 14.40
C GLN A 156 -13.71 -20.50 13.06
N PHE A 157 -12.90 -20.47 12.02
CA PHE A 157 -13.30 -20.74 10.63
C PHE A 157 -12.59 -21.94 10.00
N GLY A 158 -11.51 -22.44 10.62
CA GLY A 158 -10.58 -23.39 10.01
C GLY A 158 -9.51 -22.70 9.15
N GLU A 159 -8.46 -23.46 8.81
CA GLU A 159 -7.30 -22.91 8.09
C GLU A 159 -7.66 -22.46 6.67
N GLU A 160 -8.39 -23.26 5.92
CA GLU A 160 -8.77 -22.97 4.52
C GLU A 160 -9.55 -21.65 4.40
N LYS A 161 -10.62 -21.48 5.18
CA LYS A 161 -11.40 -20.23 5.19
C LYS A 161 -10.62 -19.04 5.72
N THR A 162 -9.66 -19.26 6.61
CA THR A 162 -8.76 -18.21 7.08
C THR A 162 -7.84 -17.72 5.96
N ILE A 163 -7.35 -18.63 5.12
CA ILE A 163 -6.56 -18.30 3.94
C ILE A 163 -7.40 -17.45 2.97
N GLU A 164 -8.59 -17.91 2.60
CA GLU A 164 -9.51 -17.18 1.72
C GLU A 164 -9.81 -15.77 2.28
N LEU A 165 -10.07 -15.66 3.58
CA LEU A 165 -10.32 -14.39 4.25
C LEU A 165 -9.11 -13.46 4.16
N CYS A 166 -7.90 -13.96 4.41
CA CYS A 166 -6.67 -13.17 4.31
C CYS A 166 -6.42 -12.68 2.88
N GLU A 167 -6.67 -13.54 1.88
CA GLU A 167 -6.56 -13.17 0.47
C GLU A 167 -7.55 -12.07 0.12
N TYR A 168 -8.82 -12.25 0.47
CA TYR A 168 -9.86 -11.25 0.23
C TYR A 168 -9.54 -9.89 0.87
N LEU A 169 -9.15 -9.88 2.14
CA LEU A 169 -8.84 -8.64 2.87
C LEU A 169 -7.56 -7.95 2.38
N ASN A 170 -6.66 -8.67 1.70
CA ASN A 170 -5.46 -8.10 1.09
C ASN A 170 -5.68 -7.62 -0.35
N MET A 171 -6.82 -7.90 -0.97
CA MET A 171 -7.17 -7.32 -2.26
C MET A 171 -7.30 -5.80 -2.16
N PRO A 172 -7.04 -5.05 -3.23
CA PRO A 172 -7.40 -3.64 -3.30
C PRO A 172 -8.89 -3.46 -2.99
N SER A 173 -9.22 -2.54 -2.09
CA SER A 173 -10.63 -2.23 -1.82
C SER A 173 -11.27 -1.60 -3.06
N HIS A 174 -12.43 -2.10 -3.43
CA HIS A 174 -13.28 -1.43 -4.42
C HIS A 174 -13.91 -0.20 -3.78
N ILE A 175 -14.19 0.79 -4.58
CA ILE A 175 -14.92 1.98 -4.14
C ILE A 175 -16.24 1.99 -4.85
N ASP A 176 -17.30 1.89 -4.08
CA ASP A 176 -18.65 1.97 -4.59
C ASP A 176 -19.22 3.40 -4.39
N LEU A 177 -19.99 3.87 -5.37
CA LEU A 177 -20.80 5.06 -5.25
C LEU A 177 -22.26 4.65 -5.07
N ARG A 178 -22.87 5.12 -4.00
CA ARG A 178 -24.31 5.01 -3.82
C ARG A 178 -24.99 6.12 -4.63
N LEU A 179 -25.95 5.75 -5.47
CA LEU A 179 -26.75 6.63 -6.28
C LEU A 179 -28.00 7.09 -5.52
N ASN A 180 -28.23 8.38 -5.48
CA ASN A 180 -29.46 8.96 -4.96
C ASN A 180 -30.42 9.22 -6.13
N CYS A 181 -31.31 8.27 -6.36
CA CYS A 181 -32.26 8.29 -7.47
C CYS A 181 -33.60 8.95 -7.12
N VAL A 182 -33.64 9.81 -6.07
CA VAL A 182 -34.88 10.51 -5.68
C VAL A 182 -35.25 11.65 -6.68
N THR A 183 -34.23 12.37 -7.14
CA THR A 183 -34.44 13.56 -8.01
C THR A 183 -34.07 13.34 -9.45
N GLU A 184 -33.14 12.44 -9.73
CA GLU A 184 -32.67 12.07 -11.07
C GLU A 184 -32.69 10.56 -11.24
N SER A 185 -32.96 10.08 -12.47
CA SER A 185 -32.92 8.64 -12.76
C SER A 185 -31.48 8.12 -12.71
N LYS A 186 -31.31 6.81 -12.40
CA LYS A 186 -30.02 6.12 -12.46
C LYS A 186 -29.31 6.34 -13.80
N ASN A 187 -30.02 6.18 -14.91
CA ASN A 187 -29.44 6.33 -16.25
C ASN A 187 -28.95 7.75 -16.50
N THR A 188 -29.62 8.77 -15.98
CA THR A 188 -29.18 10.17 -16.07
C THR A 188 -27.89 10.38 -15.31
N ILE A 189 -27.78 9.83 -14.07
CA ILE A 189 -26.58 9.94 -13.24
C ILE A 189 -25.41 9.23 -13.92
N LEU A 190 -25.61 8.01 -14.42
CA LEU A 190 -24.58 7.24 -15.13
C LEU A 190 -24.08 7.97 -16.38
N SER A 191 -24.99 8.52 -17.21
CA SER A 191 -24.61 9.29 -18.39
C SER A 191 -23.80 10.56 -18.06
N ARG A 192 -24.04 11.16 -16.89
CA ARG A 192 -23.26 12.31 -16.42
C ARG A 192 -21.89 11.90 -15.87
N LEU A 193 -21.78 10.72 -15.24
CA LEU A 193 -20.50 10.18 -14.80
C LEU A 193 -19.61 9.82 -16.00
N ASP A 194 -20.18 9.21 -17.04
CA ASP A 194 -19.48 8.90 -18.28
C ASP A 194 -18.90 10.16 -18.94
N LYS A 195 -19.67 11.27 -19.01
CA LYS A 195 -19.18 12.57 -19.49
C LYS A 195 -18.06 13.19 -18.65
N LEU A 196 -17.82 12.68 -17.46
CA LEU A 196 -16.76 13.10 -16.55
C LEU A 196 -15.55 12.14 -16.60
N ASP A 197 -15.50 11.23 -17.56
CA ASP A 197 -14.49 10.17 -17.66
C ASP A 197 -14.41 9.32 -16.37
N VAL A 198 -15.57 8.93 -15.83
CA VAL A 198 -15.71 8.04 -14.70
C VAL A 198 -16.20 6.69 -15.19
N GLU A 199 -15.31 5.72 -15.23
CA GLU A 199 -15.65 4.35 -15.60
C GLU A 199 -16.29 3.63 -14.42
N THR A 200 -17.45 3.05 -14.66
CA THR A 200 -18.22 2.37 -13.61
C THR A 200 -18.77 1.04 -14.10
N ILE A 201 -18.86 0.08 -13.17
CA ILE A 201 -19.54 -1.19 -13.38
C ILE A 201 -20.67 -1.32 -12.35
N GLN A 202 -21.67 -2.15 -12.66
CA GLN A 202 -22.73 -2.43 -11.70
C GLN A 202 -22.15 -3.13 -10.47
N SER A 203 -22.40 -2.59 -9.29
CA SER A 203 -22.05 -3.27 -8.04
C SER A 203 -22.91 -4.50 -7.85
N PRO A 204 -22.34 -5.65 -7.41
CA PRO A 204 -23.10 -6.85 -7.11
C PRO A 204 -24.01 -6.68 -5.87
N GLU A 205 -23.76 -5.68 -5.05
CA GLU A 205 -24.40 -5.51 -3.74
C GLU A 205 -25.83 -4.95 -3.86
N SER A 206 -26.10 -4.07 -4.84
CA SER A 206 -27.40 -3.45 -5.04
C SER A 206 -27.48 -2.68 -6.36
N ASP A 207 -28.68 -2.54 -6.89
CA ASP A 207 -28.97 -1.72 -8.08
C ASP A 207 -28.68 -0.23 -7.89
N TYR A 208 -28.64 0.23 -6.65
CA TYR A 208 -28.34 1.63 -6.29
C TYR A 208 -26.85 1.90 -6.07
N PHE A 209 -26.01 0.88 -6.20
CA PHE A 209 -24.56 1.00 -6.07
C PHE A 209 -23.90 0.75 -7.42
N ILE A 210 -22.87 1.54 -7.68
CA ILE A 210 -21.98 1.35 -8.82
C ILE A 210 -20.55 1.33 -8.33
N ARG A 211 -19.78 0.38 -8.82
CA ARG A 211 -18.35 0.29 -8.52
C ARG A 211 -17.57 1.20 -9.46
N VAL A 212 -16.66 1.99 -8.91
CA VAL A 212 -15.79 2.85 -9.71
C VAL A 212 -14.53 2.07 -10.08
N ASP A 213 -14.29 1.95 -11.38
CA ASP A 213 -13.07 1.36 -11.91
C ASP A 213 -11.99 2.44 -12.09
N SER A 214 -12.36 3.57 -12.68
CA SER A 214 -11.47 4.72 -12.83
C SER A 214 -12.22 6.07 -12.69
N GLY A 215 -11.48 7.18 -12.52
CA GLY A 215 -12.07 8.51 -12.52
C GLY A 215 -12.73 8.96 -11.21
N LEU A 216 -12.59 8.23 -10.09
CA LEU A 216 -13.20 8.60 -8.79
C LEU A 216 -12.97 10.07 -8.42
N ARG A 217 -11.79 10.61 -8.70
CA ARG A 217 -11.47 12.01 -8.40
C ARG A 217 -12.38 12.99 -9.14
N ASN A 218 -12.74 12.67 -10.39
CA ASN A 218 -13.65 13.48 -11.19
C ASN A 218 -15.05 13.41 -10.61
N ALA A 219 -15.51 12.20 -10.22
CA ALA A 219 -16.80 12.00 -9.58
C ALA A 219 -16.95 12.84 -8.30
N VAL A 220 -15.97 12.75 -7.38
CA VAL A 220 -16.01 13.46 -6.07
C VAL A 220 -15.87 14.98 -6.20
N LYS A 221 -15.28 15.49 -7.29
CA LYS A 221 -15.19 16.93 -7.57
C LYS A 221 -16.38 17.47 -8.35
N SER A 222 -17.25 16.62 -8.83
CA SER A 222 -18.39 16.99 -9.69
C SER A 222 -19.56 17.60 -8.91
N GLU A 223 -20.46 18.23 -9.66
CA GLU A 223 -21.75 18.65 -9.12
C GLU A 223 -22.62 17.48 -8.65
N LEU A 224 -22.43 16.28 -9.21
CA LEU A 224 -23.17 15.09 -8.77
C LEU A 224 -22.90 14.82 -7.29
N PHE A 225 -21.65 14.93 -6.86
CA PHE A 225 -21.26 14.74 -5.47
C PHE A 225 -21.73 15.90 -4.58
N THR A 226 -21.51 17.15 -4.99
CA THR A 226 -21.89 18.32 -4.19
C THR A 226 -23.41 18.49 -4.04
N LYS A 227 -24.20 18.03 -5.03
CA LYS A 227 -25.70 18.03 -4.99
C LYS A 227 -26.24 16.76 -4.29
N GLY A 228 -25.38 15.85 -3.81
CA GLY A 228 -25.81 14.64 -3.12
C GLY A 228 -26.49 13.59 -4.00
N LEU A 229 -26.24 13.62 -5.32
CA LEU A 229 -26.73 12.61 -6.27
C LEU A 229 -25.89 11.33 -6.23
N ILE A 230 -24.62 11.44 -5.81
CA ILE A 230 -23.72 10.32 -5.56
C ILE A 230 -23.03 10.48 -4.20
N HIS A 231 -22.78 9.37 -3.52
CA HIS A 231 -22.03 9.32 -2.26
C HIS A 231 -21.02 8.19 -2.32
N VAL A 232 -19.78 8.45 -1.87
CA VAL A 232 -18.78 7.38 -1.71
C VAL A 232 -19.22 6.50 -0.55
N GLN A 233 -19.23 5.20 -0.78
CA GLN A 233 -19.57 4.20 0.22
C GLN A 233 -18.65 2.99 0.07
N ASP A 234 -18.16 2.44 1.21
CA ASP A 234 -17.39 1.22 1.29
C ASP A 234 -18.32 0.00 1.33
#